data_f59c1d6d3a76284decf56d95edf858da
#
_entry.id   f59c1d6d3a76284decf56d95edf858da
#
_cell.length_a   1.000
_cell.length_b   1.000
_cell.length_c   1.000
_cell.angle_alpha   90.00
_cell.angle_beta   90.00
_cell.angle_gamma   90.00
#
_symmetry.space_group_name_H-M   'P 1'
#
loop_
_entity.id
_entity.type
_entity.pdbx_description
1 polymer ?
#
loop_
_entity_poly.entity_id
_entity_poly.type
_entity_poly.pdbx_seq_one_letter_code
_entity_poly.pdbx_strand_id
1 'polypeptide(L)'
;HAEGLSTTASGYDSHSEGNATIASGDQSHAEGLGTLAEGVRSHAEGEYSRATGSRSHAEGNGTLASAWNAHAEGDSTEATGNHSHAEGFHSLAQGGGSHAEGEYTQATNSNAHAEGIQTFSHAENCYTEATGARSHAEGNRSKANGESSHAGGHYSQANGKYSFAHGEQVIANLQSQFVVGAYNDYHKANILFAVGIVIFYDL
;
A
#
# COMPACT_ATOMS: atom_id res chain seq x y z
N HIS A 1 22.70 -15.09 -20.93
CA HIS A 1 22.22 -16.43 -21.28
C HIS A 1 20.73 -16.36 -21.63
N ALA A 2 20.34 -16.86 -22.80
CA ALA A 2 18.94 -16.91 -23.22
C ALA A 2 18.53 -18.36 -23.54
N GLU A 3 17.43 -18.86 -22.97
CA GLU A 3 16.96 -20.23 -23.13
C GLU A 3 15.44 -20.27 -23.30
N GLY A 4 14.96 -20.88 -24.40
CA GLY A 4 13.54 -21.02 -24.69
C GLY A 4 13.10 -20.42 -26.03
N LEU A 5 11.81 -20.03 -26.13
CA LEU A 5 11.23 -19.53 -27.37
C LEU A 5 11.18 -17.99 -27.35
N SER A 6 11.83 -17.36 -28.33
CA SER A 6 11.84 -15.90 -28.47
C SER A 6 12.36 -15.14 -27.23
N THR A 7 13.28 -15.74 -26.49
CA THR A 7 13.91 -15.13 -25.31
C THR A 7 15.07 -14.20 -25.72
N THR A 8 15.30 -13.14 -24.94
CA THR A 8 16.40 -12.19 -25.18
C THR A 8 17.09 -11.84 -23.86
N ALA A 9 18.39 -12.11 -23.77
CA ALA A 9 19.24 -11.65 -22.66
C ALA A 9 20.31 -10.69 -23.24
N SER A 10 20.08 -9.38 -23.11
CA SER A 10 20.93 -8.35 -23.68
C SER A 10 21.73 -7.54 -22.65
N GLY A 11 21.36 -7.61 -21.38
CA GLY A 11 22.12 -6.99 -20.29
C GLY A 11 23.40 -7.75 -19.96
N TYR A 12 24.37 -7.06 -19.36
CA TYR A 12 25.60 -7.69 -18.89
C TYR A 12 25.27 -8.68 -17.75
N ASP A 13 25.78 -9.91 -17.83
CA ASP A 13 25.47 -11.01 -16.89
C ASP A 13 23.95 -11.28 -16.70
N SER A 14 23.12 -11.01 -17.74
CA SER A 14 21.69 -11.25 -17.69
C SER A 14 21.31 -12.69 -18.06
N HIS A 15 20.16 -13.15 -17.55
CA HIS A 15 19.56 -14.45 -17.84
C HIS A 15 18.09 -14.31 -18.23
N SER A 16 17.67 -15.00 -19.29
CA SER A 16 16.29 -15.00 -19.77
C SER A 16 15.88 -16.40 -20.16
N GLU A 17 14.79 -16.93 -19.58
CA GLU A 17 14.27 -18.27 -19.91
C GLU A 17 12.75 -18.29 -20.03
N GLY A 18 12.24 -19.25 -20.85
CA GLY A 18 10.80 -19.42 -21.04
C GLY A 18 10.30 -19.05 -22.43
N ASN A 19 9.25 -18.23 -22.54
CA ASN A 19 8.64 -17.85 -23.81
C ASN A 19 8.44 -16.34 -23.89
N ALA A 20 9.03 -15.70 -24.89
CA ALA A 20 8.97 -14.27 -25.15
C ALA A 20 9.47 -13.40 -23.98
N THR A 21 10.43 -13.88 -23.20
CA THR A 21 11.01 -13.19 -22.05
C THR A 21 12.18 -12.30 -22.45
N ILE A 22 12.37 -11.18 -21.75
CA ILE A 22 13.43 -10.22 -22.04
C ILE A 22 14.14 -9.82 -20.75
N ALA A 23 15.45 -10.08 -20.67
CA ALA A 23 16.33 -9.59 -19.61
C ALA A 23 17.32 -8.59 -20.22
N SER A 24 16.98 -7.29 -20.17
CA SER A 24 17.79 -6.23 -20.78
C SER A 24 18.58 -5.40 -19.76
N GLY A 25 18.23 -5.46 -18.49
CA GLY A 25 19.02 -4.84 -17.42
C GLY A 25 20.31 -5.61 -17.13
N ASP A 26 21.37 -4.92 -16.70
CA ASP A 26 22.59 -5.59 -16.24
C ASP A 26 22.29 -6.44 -14.99
N GLN A 27 22.75 -7.68 -15.00
CA GLN A 27 22.54 -8.65 -13.91
C GLN A 27 21.05 -8.92 -13.63
N SER A 28 20.21 -8.80 -14.68
CA SER A 28 18.77 -9.05 -14.59
C SER A 28 18.40 -10.49 -14.91
N HIS A 29 17.25 -10.93 -14.41
CA HIS A 29 16.68 -12.24 -14.69
C HIS A 29 15.21 -12.11 -15.10
N ALA A 30 14.84 -12.77 -16.20
CA ALA A 30 13.46 -12.84 -16.69
C ALA A 30 13.08 -14.29 -16.98
N GLU A 31 11.99 -14.80 -16.37
CA GLU A 31 11.51 -16.15 -16.59
C GLU A 31 9.99 -16.22 -16.73
N GLY A 32 9.48 -17.25 -17.45
CA GLY A 32 8.04 -17.49 -17.61
C GLY A 32 7.52 -17.12 -18.99
N LEU A 33 6.42 -16.37 -19.08
CA LEU A 33 5.76 -15.98 -20.32
C LEU A 33 5.66 -14.47 -20.47
N GLY A 34 6.33 -13.91 -21.46
CA GLY A 34 6.22 -12.49 -21.80
C GLY A 34 6.74 -11.53 -20.73
N THR A 35 7.61 -11.98 -19.85
CA THR A 35 8.17 -11.19 -18.74
C THR A 35 9.30 -10.26 -19.21
N LEU A 36 9.49 -9.15 -18.48
CA LEU A 36 10.44 -8.12 -18.82
C LEU A 36 11.25 -7.65 -17.61
N ALA A 37 12.55 -7.91 -17.57
CA ALA A 37 13.48 -7.43 -16.56
C ALA A 37 14.44 -6.37 -17.16
N GLU A 38 14.05 -5.08 -17.07
CA GLU A 38 14.81 -3.93 -17.61
C GLU A 38 15.72 -3.28 -16.57
N GLY A 39 15.33 -3.32 -15.30
CA GLY A 39 16.11 -2.71 -14.23
C GLY A 39 17.45 -3.41 -14.01
N VAL A 40 18.47 -2.65 -13.63
CA VAL A 40 19.73 -3.24 -13.18
C VAL A 40 19.47 -4.11 -11.94
N ARG A 41 19.87 -5.39 -11.96
CA ARG A 41 19.63 -6.39 -10.91
C ARG A 41 18.15 -6.65 -10.64
N SER A 42 17.30 -6.46 -11.64
CA SER A 42 15.88 -6.75 -11.52
C SER A 42 15.56 -8.22 -11.78
N HIS A 43 14.42 -8.67 -11.27
CA HIS A 43 13.89 -10.00 -11.52
C HIS A 43 12.39 -9.92 -11.90
N ALA A 44 12.02 -10.57 -13.00
CA ALA A 44 10.64 -10.66 -13.46
C ALA A 44 10.28 -12.12 -13.73
N GLU A 45 9.22 -12.62 -13.08
CA GLU A 45 8.76 -13.99 -13.26
C GLU A 45 7.24 -14.10 -13.38
N GLY A 46 6.76 -15.24 -13.94
CA GLY A 46 5.34 -15.52 -14.11
C GLY A 46 4.83 -15.18 -15.51
N GLU A 47 3.74 -14.43 -15.62
CA GLU A 47 3.10 -14.12 -16.90
C GLU A 47 2.93 -12.60 -17.07
N TYR A 48 3.55 -12.02 -18.10
CA TYR A 48 3.52 -10.59 -18.44
C TYR A 48 3.99 -9.64 -17.32
N SER A 49 4.73 -10.15 -16.34
CA SER A 49 5.29 -9.33 -15.25
C SER A 49 6.47 -8.48 -15.73
N ARG A 50 6.60 -7.29 -15.14
CA ARG A 50 7.60 -6.30 -15.56
C ARG A 50 8.35 -5.71 -14.37
N ALA A 51 9.65 -5.95 -14.31
CA ALA A 51 10.57 -5.37 -13.33
C ALA A 51 11.47 -4.33 -14.02
N THR A 52 11.01 -3.07 -14.05
CA THR A 52 11.71 -1.99 -14.79
C THR A 52 12.53 -1.09 -13.87
N GLY A 53 12.28 -1.11 -12.58
CA GLY A 53 13.08 -0.42 -11.57
C GLY A 53 14.40 -1.15 -11.28
N SER A 54 15.44 -0.41 -10.90
CA SER A 54 16.69 -1.02 -10.44
C SER A 54 16.47 -1.79 -9.13
N ARG A 55 16.93 -3.05 -9.07
CA ARG A 55 16.73 -3.99 -7.95
C ARG A 55 15.25 -4.26 -7.64
N SER A 56 14.39 -4.11 -8.62
CA SER A 56 12.98 -4.42 -8.48
C SER A 56 12.69 -5.89 -8.70
N HIS A 57 11.58 -6.38 -8.14
CA HIS A 57 11.08 -7.73 -8.33
C HIS A 57 9.59 -7.69 -8.70
N ALA A 58 9.22 -8.37 -9.77
CA ALA A 58 7.84 -8.49 -10.22
C ALA A 58 7.50 -9.96 -10.47
N GLU A 59 6.51 -10.50 -9.73
CA GLU A 59 6.10 -11.89 -9.85
C GLU A 59 4.57 -12.04 -9.95
N GLY A 60 4.11 -13.07 -10.68
CA GLY A 60 2.69 -13.35 -10.84
C GLY A 60 2.18 -13.03 -12.24
N ASN A 61 1.00 -12.43 -12.36
CA ASN A 61 0.36 -12.13 -13.63
C ASN A 61 0.20 -10.61 -13.83
N GLY A 62 0.83 -10.07 -14.86
CA GLY A 62 0.67 -8.66 -15.23
C GLY A 62 1.16 -7.66 -14.20
N THR A 63 2.07 -8.04 -13.33
CA THR A 63 2.59 -7.18 -12.25
C THR A 63 3.62 -6.19 -12.75
N LEU A 64 3.72 -5.03 -12.08
CA LEU A 64 4.67 -3.98 -12.43
C LEU A 64 5.44 -3.48 -11.20
N ALA A 65 6.76 -3.71 -11.17
CA ALA A 65 7.68 -3.12 -10.21
C ALA A 65 8.58 -2.10 -10.93
N SER A 66 8.20 -0.81 -10.93
CA SER A 66 8.84 0.19 -11.77
C SER A 66 9.81 1.12 -11.04
N ALA A 67 9.83 1.10 -9.72
CA ALA A 67 10.69 1.96 -8.93
C ALA A 67 11.90 1.22 -8.31
N TRP A 68 12.82 1.97 -7.73
CA TRP A 68 14.01 1.42 -7.09
C TRP A 68 13.66 0.58 -5.85
N ASN A 69 14.15 -0.67 -5.80
CA ASN A 69 13.82 -1.67 -4.77
C ASN A 69 12.31 -1.90 -4.59
N ALA A 70 11.50 -1.72 -5.63
CA ALA A 70 10.08 -2.01 -5.58
C ALA A 70 9.82 -3.51 -5.74
N HIS A 71 8.75 -4.02 -5.08
CA HIS A 71 8.29 -5.39 -5.20
C HIS A 71 6.80 -5.43 -5.51
N ALA A 72 6.42 -6.15 -6.56
CA ALA A 72 5.04 -6.35 -6.96
C ALA A 72 4.75 -7.84 -7.15
N GLU A 73 3.76 -8.38 -6.42
CA GLU A 73 3.36 -9.78 -6.52
C GLU A 73 1.84 -9.97 -6.62
N GLY A 74 1.40 -11.05 -7.29
CA GLY A 74 -0.02 -11.37 -7.42
C GLY A 74 -0.56 -11.16 -8.84
N ASP A 75 -1.72 -10.52 -8.98
CA ASP A 75 -2.36 -10.27 -10.28
C ASP A 75 -2.61 -8.78 -10.49
N SER A 76 -2.01 -8.23 -11.54
CA SER A 76 -2.17 -6.83 -11.95
C SER A 76 -1.82 -5.81 -10.87
N THR A 77 -0.86 -6.13 -10.02
CA THR A 77 -0.38 -5.23 -8.96
C THR A 77 0.70 -4.28 -9.47
N GLU A 78 0.79 -3.10 -8.87
CA GLU A 78 1.74 -2.08 -9.27
C GLU A 78 2.51 -1.51 -8.06
N ALA A 79 3.83 -1.68 -8.03
CA ALA A 79 4.74 -1.06 -7.07
C ALA A 79 5.56 0.02 -7.78
N THR A 80 5.10 1.28 -7.69
CA THR A 80 5.64 2.42 -8.43
C THR A 80 6.40 3.42 -7.56
N GLY A 81 6.34 3.26 -6.24
CA GLY A 81 7.15 4.03 -5.29
C GLY A 81 8.51 3.39 -5.00
N ASN A 82 9.54 4.17 -4.70
CA ASN A 82 10.81 3.62 -4.23
C ASN A 82 10.61 2.85 -2.92
N HIS A 83 11.16 1.61 -2.82
CA HIS A 83 10.99 0.73 -1.66
C HIS A 83 9.53 0.34 -1.38
N SER A 84 8.65 0.45 -2.37
CA SER A 84 7.24 0.08 -2.19
C SER A 84 7.02 -1.41 -2.40
N HIS A 85 5.94 -1.92 -1.80
CA HIS A 85 5.48 -3.30 -1.96
C HIS A 85 3.97 -3.32 -2.28
N ALA A 86 3.59 -4.00 -3.36
CA ALA A 86 2.20 -4.20 -3.75
C ALA A 86 1.92 -5.69 -3.93
N GLU A 87 0.90 -6.22 -3.23
CA GLU A 87 0.51 -7.62 -3.33
C GLU A 87 -1.00 -7.83 -3.43
N GLY A 88 -1.42 -8.98 -3.99
CA GLY A 88 -2.82 -9.37 -4.10
C GLY A 88 -3.40 -9.16 -5.50
N PHE A 89 -4.53 -8.48 -5.63
CA PHE A 89 -5.25 -8.27 -6.89
C PHE A 89 -5.51 -6.79 -7.15
N HIS A 90 -4.97 -6.25 -8.24
CA HIS A 90 -5.09 -4.84 -8.62
C HIS A 90 -4.68 -3.84 -7.52
N SER A 91 -3.74 -4.17 -6.68
CA SER A 91 -3.24 -3.25 -5.65
C SER A 91 -2.16 -2.32 -6.18
N LEU A 92 -2.09 -1.09 -5.66
CA LEU A 92 -1.18 -0.03 -6.08
C LEU A 92 -0.41 0.54 -4.88
N ALA A 93 0.90 0.36 -4.85
CA ALA A 93 1.82 1.00 -3.90
C ALA A 93 2.64 2.08 -4.61
N GLN A 94 2.17 3.34 -4.55
CA GLN A 94 2.74 4.47 -5.28
C GLN A 94 3.70 5.32 -4.43
N GLY A 95 3.45 5.40 -3.13
CA GLY A 95 4.29 6.18 -2.22
C GLY A 95 5.66 5.55 -1.99
N GLY A 96 6.69 6.35 -1.74
CA GLY A 96 7.98 5.83 -1.29
C GLY A 96 7.86 5.11 0.06
N GLY A 97 8.31 3.84 0.15
CA GLY A 97 8.14 3.00 1.34
C GLY A 97 6.69 2.59 1.63
N SER A 98 5.79 2.71 0.65
CA SER A 98 4.39 2.30 0.84
C SER A 98 4.19 0.80 0.67
N HIS A 99 3.13 0.28 1.30
CA HIS A 99 2.69 -1.10 1.19
C HIS A 99 1.18 -1.17 0.90
N ALA A 100 0.80 -1.87 -0.16
CA ALA A 100 -0.58 -2.10 -0.54
C ALA A 100 -0.84 -3.59 -0.69
N GLU A 101 -1.74 -4.15 0.15
CA GLU A 101 -2.10 -5.56 0.10
C GLU A 101 -3.61 -5.77 0.03
N GLY A 102 -4.04 -6.81 -0.71
CA GLY A 102 -5.44 -7.18 -0.81
C GLY A 102 -6.02 -7.00 -2.22
N GLU A 103 -7.25 -6.57 -2.32
CA GLU A 103 -7.97 -6.44 -3.59
C GLU A 103 -8.36 -4.98 -3.85
N TYR A 104 -7.87 -4.39 -4.93
CA TYR A 104 -8.08 -2.98 -5.32
C TYR A 104 -7.64 -1.98 -4.23
N THR A 105 -6.53 -2.23 -3.56
CA THR A 105 -5.98 -1.34 -2.53
C THR A 105 -5.06 -0.28 -3.12
N GLN A 106 -4.99 0.90 -2.50
CA GLN A 106 -4.11 1.97 -2.96
C GLN A 106 -3.39 2.64 -1.80
N ALA A 107 -2.06 2.56 -1.78
CA ALA A 107 -1.18 3.25 -0.86
C ALA A 107 -0.38 4.33 -1.61
N THR A 108 -0.93 5.55 -1.70
CA THR A 108 -0.44 6.60 -2.62
C THR A 108 0.62 7.51 -2.01
N ASN A 109 0.68 7.63 -0.70
CA ASN A 109 1.63 8.52 -0.03
C ASN A 109 2.85 7.79 0.54
N SER A 110 3.92 8.55 0.84
CA SER A 110 5.13 7.99 1.44
C SER A 110 4.84 7.33 2.79
N ASN A 111 5.32 6.09 2.96
CA ASN A 111 5.10 5.23 4.13
C ASN A 111 3.62 4.93 4.41
N ALA A 112 2.76 5.03 3.40
CA ALA A 112 1.36 4.63 3.50
C ALA A 112 1.24 3.12 3.55
N HIS A 113 0.26 2.61 4.33
CA HIS A 113 -0.13 1.20 4.34
C HIS A 113 -1.63 1.09 4.04
N ALA A 114 -1.99 0.27 3.07
CA ALA A 114 -3.36 -0.02 2.67
C ALA A 114 -3.58 -1.53 2.59
N GLU A 115 -4.51 -2.06 3.39
CA GLU A 115 -4.86 -3.48 3.34
C GLU A 115 -6.37 -3.70 3.25
N GLY A 116 -6.82 -4.80 2.63
CA GLY A 116 -8.22 -5.24 2.59
C GLY A 116 -8.83 -5.32 1.20
N ILE A 117 -10.15 -5.29 1.12
CA ILE A 117 -10.90 -5.43 -0.14
C ILE A 117 -11.51 -4.09 -0.53
N GLN A 118 -11.22 -3.62 -1.77
CA GLN A 118 -11.70 -2.34 -2.32
C GLN A 118 -11.42 -1.15 -1.39
N THR A 119 -10.29 -1.20 -0.71
CA THR A 119 -9.84 -0.11 0.13
C THR A 119 -9.21 0.96 -0.76
N PHE A 120 -9.99 1.97 -1.11
CA PHE A 120 -9.43 3.27 -1.40
C PHE A 120 -8.95 3.85 -0.07
N SER A 121 -7.97 3.19 0.54
CA SER A 121 -7.41 3.70 1.78
C SER A 121 -6.30 4.69 1.41
N HIS A 122 -6.52 5.91 1.77
CA HIS A 122 -5.57 6.99 1.57
C HIS A 122 -4.91 7.29 2.91
N ALA A 123 -3.66 6.92 3.06
CA ALA A 123 -2.89 7.22 4.26
C ALA A 123 -1.86 8.30 3.96
N GLU A 124 -1.97 9.46 4.58
CA GLU A 124 -1.06 10.60 4.42
C GLU A 124 -0.20 10.82 5.67
N ASN A 125 1.10 10.98 5.45
CA ASN A 125 2.10 11.29 6.48
C ASN A 125 2.59 10.11 7.34
N CYS A 126 3.40 10.45 8.39
CA CYS A 126 4.16 9.48 9.17
C CYS A 126 3.29 8.54 10.03
N TYR A 127 3.48 7.22 9.86
CA TYR A 127 2.86 6.18 10.70
C TYR A 127 1.33 6.19 10.69
N THR A 128 0.69 6.62 9.60
CA THR A 128 -0.75 6.52 9.45
C THR A 128 -1.14 5.14 8.92
N GLU A 129 -2.26 4.62 9.40
CA GLU A 129 -2.80 3.33 9.00
C GLU A 129 -4.26 3.50 8.55
N ALA A 130 -4.60 3.09 7.34
CA ALA A 130 -5.96 3.03 6.86
C ALA A 130 -6.28 1.56 6.52
N THR A 131 -6.80 0.82 7.50
CA THR A 131 -7.06 -0.64 7.39
C THR A 131 -8.52 -0.97 7.10
N GLY A 132 -9.44 -0.04 7.32
CA GLY A 132 -10.85 -0.22 6.98
C GLY A 132 -11.11 -0.10 5.48
N ALA A 133 -12.04 -0.90 4.95
CA ALA A 133 -12.48 -0.76 3.57
C ALA A 133 -12.96 0.68 3.30
N ARG A 134 -12.43 1.34 2.27
CA ARG A 134 -12.72 2.74 1.92
C ARG A 134 -12.46 3.74 3.06
N SER A 135 -11.47 3.48 3.88
CA SER A 135 -11.07 4.36 4.98
C SER A 135 -10.02 5.39 4.55
N HIS A 136 -9.93 6.48 5.32
CA HIS A 136 -8.93 7.54 5.11
C HIS A 136 -8.23 7.86 6.42
N ALA A 137 -6.91 7.87 6.42
CA ALA A 137 -6.10 8.28 7.57
C ALA A 137 -5.08 9.34 7.17
N GLU A 138 -5.06 10.46 7.88
CA GLU A 138 -4.13 11.57 7.64
C GLU A 138 -3.48 12.07 8.93
N GLY A 139 -2.33 12.73 8.81
CA GLY A 139 -1.63 13.30 9.96
C GLY A 139 -0.53 12.39 10.51
N ASN A 140 -0.33 12.37 11.82
CA ASN A 140 0.73 11.61 12.46
C ASN A 140 0.17 10.53 13.38
N ARG A 141 0.45 9.25 13.07
CA ARG A 141 0.00 8.07 13.84
C ARG A 141 -1.53 7.95 13.97
N SER A 142 -2.26 8.47 13.01
CA SER A 142 -3.71 8.29 12.96
C SER A 142 -4.08 6.93 12.37
N LYS A 143 -5.21 6.36 12.79
CA LYS A 143 -5.68 5.04 12.36
C LYS A 143 -7.15 5.07 11.96
N ALA A 144 -7.45 4.72 10.72
CA ALA A 144 -8.80 4.57 10.21
C ALA A 144 -9.11 3.08 10.00
N ASN A 145 -9.60 2.42 11.06
CA ASN A 145 -9.80 0.97 11.08
C ASN A 145 -11.23 0.55 10.70
N GLY A 146 -12.20 1.45 10.81
CA GLY A 146 -13.59 1.18 10.47
C GLY A 146 -13.83 1.25 8.97
N GLU A 147 -14.76 0.45 8.45
CA GLU A 147 -15.23 0.58 7.06
C GLU A 147 -15.75 2.00 6.81
N SER A 148 -15.27 2.65 5.74
CA SER A 148 -15.61 4.03 5.37
C SER A 148 -15.38 5.02 6.52
N SER A 149 -14.37 4.82 7.33
CA SER A 149 -13.99 5.71 8.43
C SER A 149 -12.96 6.74 8.00
N HIS A 150 -12.87 7.81 8.78
CA HIS A 150 -11.86 8.85 8.59
C HIS A 150 -11.17 9.17 9.91
N ALA A 151 -9.83 9.11 9.93
CA ALA A 151 -9.02 9.51 11.07
C ALA A 151 -8.02 10.58 10.66
N GLY A 152 -7.97 11.71 11.38
CA GLY A 152 -7.06 12.82 11.07
C GLY A 152 -6.44 13.45 12.29
N GLY A 153 -5.24 14.06 12.12
CA GLY A 153 -4.52 14.75 13.18
C GLY A 153 -3.42 13.92 13.82
N HIS A 154 -3.32 13.92 15.15
CA HIS A 154 -2.22 13.30 15.89
C HIS A 154 -2.74 12.21 16.84
N TYR A 155 -2.35 10.95 16.60
CA TYR A 155 -2.81 9.76 17.35
C TYR A 155 -4.33 9.55 17.35
N SER A 156 -5.07 10.09 16.39
CA SER A 156 -6.52 9.88 16.32
C SER A 156 -6.87 8.49 15.80
N GLN A 157 -8.01 7.94 16.23
CA GLN A 157 -8.45 6.60 15.82
C GLN A 157 -9.95 6.60 15.45
N ALA A 158 -10.28 6.19 14.24
CA ALA A 158 -11.64 5.98 13.77
C ALA A 158 -11.87 4.47 13.59
N ASN A 159 -12.33 3.81 14.67
CA ASN A 159 -12.48 2.36 14.73
C ASN A 159 -13.89 1.88 14.32
N GLY A 160 -14.89 2.72 14.48
CA GLY A 160 -16.27 2.39 14.14
C GLY A 160 -16.54 2.49 12.64
N LYS A 161 -17.44 1.65 12.12
CA LYS A 161 -17.94 1.77 10.74
C LYS A 161 -18.57 3.15 10.53
N TYR A 162 -18.21 3.83 9.41
CA TYR A 162 -18.63 5.21 9.11
C TYR A 162 -18.25 6.25 10.17
N SER A 163 -17.26 5.98 11.01
CA SER A 163 -16.85 6.92 12.05
C SER A 163 -15.88 7.98 11.53
N PHE A 164 -15.82 9.10 12.23
CA PHE A 164 -14.93 10.21 11.98
C PHE A 164 -14.21 10.62 13.26
N ALA A 165 -12.89 10.65 13.26
CA ALA A 165 -12.06 11.09 14.38
C ALA A 165 -11.00 12.06 13.92
N HIS A 166 -11.07 13.34 14.32
CA HIS A 166 -10.09 14.33 13.90
C HIS A 166 -9.63 15.21 15.05
N GLY A 167 -8.32 15.24 15.28
CA GLY A 167 -7.74 16.06 16.34
C GLY A 167 -6.52 15.42 17.00
N GLU A 168 -6.34 15.65 18.30
CA GLU A 168 -5.24 15.07 19.06
C GLU A 168 -5.73 13.99 20.01
N GLN A 169 -5.27 12.75 19.83
CA GLN A 169 -5.61 11.59 20.67
C GLN A 169 -7.12 11.38 20.84
N VAL A 170 -7.89 11.57 19.77
CA VAL A 170 -9.34 11.33 19.77
C VAL A 170 -9.66 9.95 19.22
N ILE A 171 -10.67 9.30 19.78
CA ILE A 171 -11.06 7.93 19.42
C ILE A 171 -12.56 7.84 19.16
N ALA A 172 -12.95 7.40 17.96
CA ALA A 172 -14.33 7.13 17.56
C ALA A 172 -14.53 5.62 17.41
N ASN A 173 -15.04 4.95 18.45
CA ASN A 173 -15.19 3.49 18.50
C ASN A 173 -16.56 2.98 18.01
N LEU A 174 -17.58 3.83 18.00
CA LEU A 174 -18.93 3.42 17.64
C LEU A 174 -19.24 3.66 16.17
N GLN A 175 -20.17 2.88 15.63
CA GLN A 175 -20.69 3.10 14.28
C GLN A 175 -21.25 4.52 14.15
N SER A 176 -20.87 5.20 13.05
CA SER A 176 -21.30 6.58 12.74
C SER A 176 -20.93 7.62 13.82
N GLN A 177 -19.97 7.30 14.67
CA GLN A 177 -19.50 8.23 15.69
C GLN A 177 -18.66 9.33 15.05
N PHE A 178 -18.93 10.58 15.45
CA PHE A 178 -18.17 11.74 15.03
C PHE A 178 -17.48 12.39 16.23
N VAL A 179 -16.15 12.47 16.21
CA VAL A 179 -15.33 13.00 17.31
C VAL A 179 -14.32 13.99 16.77
N VAL A 180 -14.32 15.21 17.31
CA VAL A 180 -13.32 16.24 16.98
C VAL A 180 -12.81 16.92 18.25
N GLY A 181 -11.55 17.38 18.21
CA GLY A 181 -10.94 18.09 19.33
C GLY A 181 -9.71 17.38 19.89
N ALA A 182 -9.62 17.29 21.21
CA ALA A 182 -8.48 16.64 21.85
C ALA A 182 -8.93 15.81 23.07
N TYR A 183 -8.28 14.63 23.25
CA TYR A 183 -8.39 13.78 24.45
C TYR A 183 -9.83 13.42 24.85
N ASN A 184 -10.66 12.92 23.92
CA ASN A 184 -12.02 12.52 24.25
C ASN A 184 -12.06 11.29 25.19
N ASP A 185 -13.10 11.23 26.04
CA ASP A 185 -13.35 10.08 26.89
C ASP A 185 -13.99 8.92 26.09
N TYR A 186 -13.16 7.98 25.65
CA TYR A 186 -13.59 6.82 24.86
C TYR A 186 -14.22 5.69 25.72
N HIS A 187 -14.20 5.82 27.04
CA HIS A 187 -14.86 4.84 27.95
C HIS A 187 -16.36 5.07 28.09
N LYS A 188 -16.86 6.26 27.73
CA LYS A 188 -18.30 6.52 27.76
C LYS A 188 -18.99 5.92 26.54
N ALA A 189 -19.73 4.84 26.74
CA ALA A 189 -20.60 4.28 25.73
C ALA A 189 -21.69 5.28 25.32
N ASN A 190 -22.06 5.27 24.01
CA ASN A 190 -23.17 6.03 23.43
C ASN A 190 -22.95 7.52 23.15
N ILE A 191 -21.74 8.06 23.20
CA ILE A 191 -21.47 9.39 22.64
C ILE A 191 -21.27 9.24 21.13
N LEU A 192 -22.25 9.67 20.34
CA LEU A 192 -22.15 9.66 18.87
C LEU A 192 -21.50 10.93 18.30
N PHE A 193 -21.53 12.01 19.07
CA PHE A 193 -20.95 13.30 18.67
C PHE A 193 -20.24 13.94 19.86
N ALA A 194 -18.98 14.31 19.68
CA ALA A 194 -18.19 15.01 20.70
C ALA A 194 -17.33 16.10 20.05
N VAL A 195 -17.47 17.34 20.54
CA VAL A 195 -16.70 18.49 20.09
C VAL A 195 -16.04 19.17 21.28
N GLY A 196 -14.76 19.48 21.17
CA GLY A 196 -14.02 20.25 22.16
C GLY A 196 -13.13 19.41 23.08
N ILE A 197 -12.54 20.06 24.08
CA ILE A 197 -11.74 19.41 25.12
C ILE A 197 -12.67 18.96 26.22
N VAL A 198 -12.70 17.65 26.47
CA VAL A 198 -13.44 17.11 27.62
C VAL A 198 -12.45 17.02 28.79
N ILE A 199 -12.46 18.03 29.66
CA ILE A 199 -11.66 18.04 30.88
C ILE A 199 -12.57 17.52 32.01
N PHE A 200 -12.29 16.34 32.53
CA PHE A 200 -12.93 15.85 33.75
C PHE A 200 -12.03 16.26 34.92
N TYR A 201 -12.56 17.08 35.81
CA TYR A 201 -12.00 17.20 37.15
C TYR A 201 -12.67 16.11 38.00
N ASP A 202 -11.87 15.18 38.49
CA ASP A 202 -12.33 14.27 39.57
C ASP A 202 -12.62 15.12 40.80
N LEU A 203 -13.87 15.11 41.24
CA LEU A 203 -14.30 15.67 42.53
C LEU A 203 -14.12 14.61 43.59
#